data_27785270c0acc558c447c51778e9a3f0
#
_entry.id   27785270c0acc558c447c51778e9a3f0
#
_cell.length_a   1.000
_cell.length_b   1.000
_cell.length_c   1.000
_cell.angle_alpha   90.00
_cell.angle_beta   90.00
_cell.angle_gamma   90.00
#
_symmetry.space_group_name_H-M   'P 1'
#
loop_
_entity.id
_entity.type
_entity.pdbx_description
1 polymer ?
#
loop_
_entity_poly.entity_id
_entity_poly.type
_entity_poly.pdbx_seq_one_letter_code
_entity_poly.pdbx_strand_id
1 'polypeptide(L)'
;EVKGILNYYGSVSMMYEEGFPSTVNHHMEDSPEGLLMGKVNLKEHPELCRKGSVECWITPELDMAPTMIVHGTKDRTIHTYQSVQLYEKMKACGKDVRLYLLEGADHGGAEYWTEEMCSLAHEFIQYCLNRC
;
A
#
# COMPACT_ATOMS: atom_id res chain seq x y z
N GLU A 1 -4.85 -7.09 -19.11
CA GLU A 1 -3.53 -6.59 -18.69
C GLU A 1 -3.69 -5.32 -17.86
N VAL A 2 -3.07 -5.27 -16.67
CA VAL A 2 -3.04 -4.08 -15.80
C VAL A 2 -1.98 -3.12 -16.33
N LYS A 3 -2.35 -1.88 -16.64
CA LYS A 3 -1.45 -0.85 -17.19
C LYS A 3 -0.80 0.03 -16.12
N GLY A 4 -1.43 0.18 -14.96
CA GLY A 4 -0.93 0.96 -13.84
C GLY A 4 -1.68 0.64 -12.56
N ILE A 5 -1.07 0.93 -11.42
CA ILE A 5 -1.63 0.71 -10.09
C ILE A 5 -1.64 2.05 -9.34
N LEU A 6 -2.82 2.44 -8.87
CA LEU A 6 -3.01 3.58 -7.97
C LEU A 6 -3.35 3.03 -6.59
N ASN A 7 -2.43 3.16 -5.65
CA ASN A 7 -2.60 2.72 -4.26
C ASN A 7 -2.77 3.94 -3.36
N TYR A 8 -3.98 4.17 -2.90
CA TYR A 8 -4.33 5.20 -1.93
C TYR A 8 -4.46 4.56 -0.55
N TYR A 9 -3.55 4.86 0.37
CA TYR A 9 -3.54 4.42 1.77
C TYR A 9 -3.85 2.93 1.99
N GLY A 10 -3.48 2.06 1.07
CA GLY A 10 -3.80 0.63 1.15
C GLY A 10 -3.07 -0.10 2.27
N SER A 11 -3.77 -1.06 2.90
CA SER A 11 -3.13 -2.07 3.75
C SER A 11 -2.40 -3.05 2.83
N VAL A 12 -1.09 -2.92 2.75
CA VAL A 12 -0.25 -3.70 1.81
C VAL A 12 0.57 -4.76 2.52
N SER A 13 0.69 -4.68 3.84
CA SER A 13 1.46 -5.61 4.64
C SER A 13 0.63 -6.17 5.80
N MET A 14 0.63 -7.49 5.93
CA MET A 14 0.15 -8.21 7.12
C MET A 14 1.33 -8.65 8.01
N MET A 15 2.56 -8.31 7.61
CA MET A 15 3.78 -8.50 8.39
C MET A 15 3.87 -7.41 9.44
N TYR A 16 3.17 -7.65 10.55
CA TYR A 16 3.06 -6.67 11.61
C TYR A 16 4.39 -6.46 12.32
N GLU A 17 4.82 -5.22 12.36
CA GLU A 17 5.92 -4.80 13.22
C GLU A 17 5.33 -4.16 14.48
N GLU A 18 5.74 -4.65 15.65
CA GLU A 18 5.39 -4.03 16.92
C GLU A 18 5.83 -2.56 16.90
N GLY A 19 4.96 -1.68 17.34
CA GLY A 19 5.24 -0.25 17.43
C GLY A 19 4.59 0.61 16.35
N PHE A 20 3.90 0.04 15.38
CA PHE A 20 3.08 0.84 14.47
C PHE A 20 1.70 1.08 15.05
N PRO A 21 1.41 2.32 15.53
CA PRO A 21 0.12 2.61 16.10
C PRO A 21 -0.98 2.54 15.03
N SER A 22 -2.07 1.88 15.39
CA SER A 22 -3.29 1.86 14.59
C SER A 22 -4.51 1.91 15.51
N THR A 23 -5.59 2.49 15.02
CA THR A 23 -6.90 2.46 15.70
C THR A 23 -7.61 1.14 15.52
N VAL A 24 -7.11 0.27 14.63
CA VAL A 24 -7.65 -1.06 14.31
C VAL A 24 -6.63 -2.13 14.69
N ASN A 25 -7.09 -3.22 15.27
CA ASN A 25 -6.25 -4.40 15.44
C ASN A 25 -6.34 -5.27 14.17
N HIS A 26 -5.34 -5.19 13.32
CA HIS A 26 -5.30 -5.86 12.02
C HIS A 26 -5.03 -7.37 12.08
N HIS A 27 -4.84 -7.96 13.27
CA HIS A 27 -4.49 -9.38 13.41
C HIS A 27 -5.62 -10.27 13.91
N MET A 28 -6.65 -9.67 14.50
CA MET A 28 -7.78 -10.43 15.03
C MET A 28 -8.57 -11.10 13.91
N GLU A 29 -9.21 -12.22 14.23
CA GLU A 29 -10.02 -12.99 13.28
C GLU A 29 -11.20 -12.22 12.66
N ASP A 30 -11.67 -11.16 13.35
CA ASP A 30 -12.73 -10.26 12.91
C ASP A 30 -12.20 -8.94 12.29
N SER A 31 -10.86 -8.77 12.21
CA SER A 31 -10.26 -7.66 11.49
C SER A 31 -10.44 -7.81 9.97
N PRO A 32 -10.34 -6.73 9.18
CA PRO A 32 -10.41 -6.83 7.72
C PRO A 32 -9.43 -7.84 7.13
N GLU A 33 -8.18 -7.84 7.63
CA GLU A 33 -7.14 -8.75 7.20
C GLU A 33 -7.40 -10.19 7.66
N GLY A 34 -7.84 -10.38 8.91
CA GLY A 34 -8.20 -11.70 9.43
C GLY A 34 -9.36 -12.33 8.67
N LEU A 35 -10.39 -11.53 8.36
CA LEU A 35 -11.53 -11.98 7.54
C LEU A 35 -11.10 -12.34 6.12
N LEU A 36 -10.24 -11.52 5.50
CA LEU A 36 -9.71 -11.77 4.16
C LEU A 36 -8.95 -13.10 4.09
N MET A 37 -8.22 -13.44 5.14
CA MET A 37 -7.40 -14.66 5.20
C MET A 37 -8.14 -15.90 5.73
N GLY A 38 -9.45 -15.83 5.88
CA GLY A 38 -10.29 -16.97 6.25
C GLY A 38 -10.79 -16.95 7.70
N LYS A 39 -10.92 -15.78 8.29
CA LYS A 39 -11.39 -15.56 9.67
C LYS A 39 -10.44 -16.20 10.69
N VAL A 40 -9.18 -15.82 10.62
CA VAL A 40 -8.11 -16.35 11.48
C VAL A 40 -7.40 -15.24 12.26
N ASN A 41 -6.86 -15.60 13.42
CA ASN A 41 -5.93 -14.73 14.14
C ASN A 41 -4.55 -14.77 13.44
N LEU A 42 -4.18 -13.71 12.76
CA LEU A 42 -2.97 -13.64 11.95
C LEU A 42 -1.67 -13.76 12.78
N LYS A 43 -1.69 -13.46 14.08
CA LYS A 43 -0.52 -13.68 14.94
C LYS A 43 -0.14 -15.14 15.07
N GLU A 44 -1.09 -16.03 14.87
CA GLU A 44 -0.90 -17.48 14.94
C GLU A 44 -0.55 -18.10 13.58
N HIS A 45 -0.60 -17.28 12.51
CA HIS A 45 -0.46 -17.72 11.13
C HIS A 45 0.54 -16.85 10.33
N PRO A 46 1.85 -16.87 10.69
CA PRO A 46 2.85 -16.07 9.99
C PRO A 46 3.00 -16.41 8.50
N GLU A 47 2.68 -17.64 8.11
CA GLU A 47 2.65 -18.05 6.69
C GLU A 47 1.54 -17.34 5.90
N LEU A 48 0.38 -17.11 6.52
CA LEU A 48 -0.70 -16.34 5.90
C LEU A 48 -0.35 -14.85 5.82
N CYS A 49 0.31 -14.30 6.85
CA CYS A 49 0.82 -12.93 6.80
C CYS A 49 1.74 -12.72 5.61
N ARG A 50 2.69 -13.61 5.37
CA ARG A 50 3.59 -13.56 4.20
C ARG A 50 2.81 -13.65 2.89
N LYS A 51 1.86 -14.57 2.81
CA LYS A 51 1.02 -14.77 1.61
C LYS A 51 0.18 -13.54 1.29
N GLY A 52 -0.33 -12.84 2.30
CA GLY A 52 -1.15 -11.65 2.16
C GLY A 52 -0.37 -10.34 2.01
N SER A 53 0.96 -10.35 2.20
CA SER A 53 1.79 -9.14 2.17
C SER A 53 2.43 -8.93 0.80
N VAL A 54 2.14 -7.78 0.20
CA VAL A 54 2.56 -7.44 -1.17
C VAL A 54 4.08 -7.45 -1.32
N GLU A 55 4.80 -6.89 -0.35
CA GLU A 55 6.26 -6.80 -0.36
C GLU A 55 6.97 -8.16 -0.41
N CYS A 56 6.30 -9.22 0.06
CA CYS A 56 6.85 -10.58 0.04
C CYS A 56 6.91 -11.18 -1.38
N TRP A 57 6.14 -10.63 -2.32
CA TRP A 57 6.05 -11.11 -3.70
C TRP A 57 6.89 -10.30 -4.68
N ILE A 58 7.39 -9.13 -4.28
CA ILE A 58 8.16 -8.26 -5.16
C ILE A 58 9.59 -8.74 -5.26
N THR A 59 9.98 -9.16 -6.45
CA THR A 59 11.34 -9.57 -6.80
C THR A 59 11.84 -8.78 -8.02
N PRO A 60 13.15 -8.73 -8.29
CA PRO A 60 13.66 -8.07 -9.50
C PRO A 60 13.06 -8.64 -10.78
N GLU A 61 12.76 -9.95 -10.83
CA GLU A 61 12.25 -10.67 -12.00
C GLU A 61 10.73 -10.48 -12.20
N LEU A 62 10.00 -10.07 -11.16
CA LEU A 62 8.57 -9.86 -11.27
C LEU A 62 8.27 -8.76 -12.27
N ASP A 63 7.52 -9.11 -13.33
CA ASP A 63 6.93 -8.10 -14.21
C ASP A 63 5.68 -7.51 -13.54
N MET A 64 5.69 -6.20 -13.34
CA MET A 64 4.56 -5.50 -12.74
C MET A 64 4.36 -4.10 -13.32
N ALA A 65 3.10 -3.68 -13.33
CA ALA A 65 2.73 -2.36 -13.83
C ALA A 65 3.33 -1.24 -12.96
N PRO A 66 3.59 -0.05 -13.54
CA PRO A 66 3.96 1.13 -12.78
C PRO A 66 2.97 1.37 -11.63
N THR A 67 3.49 1.82 -10.50
CA THR A 67 2.69 2.01 -9.29
C THR A 67 2.85 3.43 -8.75
N MET A 68 1.72 4.08 -8.46
CA MET A 68 1.67 5.34 -7.72
C MET A 68 1.06 5.06 -6.35
N ILE A 69 1.77 5.44 -5.30
CA ILE A 69 1.36 5.27 -3.90
C ILE A 69 1.10 6.65 -3.32
N VAL A 70 -0.05 6.82 -2.65
CA VAL A 70 -0.42 8.05 -1.94
C VAL A 70 -0.83 7.70 -0.51
N HIS A 71 -0.22 8.32 0.49
CA HIS A 71 -0.49 8.01 1.90
C HIS A 71 -0.35 9.25 2.79
N GLY A 72 -1.25 9.41 3.75
CA GLY A 72 -1.22 10.49 4.72
C GLY A 72 -0.21 10.24 5.84
N THR A 73 0.53 11.27 6.25
CA THR A 73 1.57 11.14 7.29
C THR A 73 1.02 10.94 8.70
N LYS A 74 -0.29 11.19 8.91
CA LYS A 74 -1.00 10.98 10.18
C LYS A 74 -2.10 9.92 10.08
N ASP A 75 -1.96 8.99 9.15
CA ASP A 75 -2.90 7.88 9.02
C ASP A 75 -2.92 7.04 10.32
N ARG A 76 -4.08 7.00 10.97
CA ARG A 76 -4.31 6.29 12.24
C ARG A 76 -4.86 4.89 12.03
N THR A 77 -5.26 4.54 10.83
CA THR A 77 -5.81 3.23 10.49
C THR A 77 -4.74 2.32 9.92
N ILE A 78 -4.11 2.74 8.82
CA ILE A 78 -2.98 2.04 8.21
C ILE A 78 -1.75 2.92 8.34
N HIS A 79 -0.77 2.47 9.11
CA HIS A 79 0.43 3.28 9.35
C HIS A 79 1.17 3.57 8.04
N THR A 80 1.52 4.84 7.83
CA THR A 80 2.19 5.35 6.62
C THR A 80 3.45 4.57 6.25
N TYR A 81 4.14 4.01 7.23
CA TYR A 81 5.36 3.24 7.01
C TYR A 81 5.15 2.00 6.13
N GLN A 82 3.96 1.41 6.10
CA GLN A 82 3.65 0.33 5.14
C GLN A 82 3.88 0.77 3.69
N SER A 83 3.44 1.98 3.34
CA SER A 83 3.66 2.56 2.00
C SER A 83 5.12 2.91 1.74
N VAL A 84 5.84 3.40 2.75
CA VAL A 84 7.28 3.69 2.64
C VAL A 84 8.07 2.40 2.41
N GLN A 85 7.82 1.35 3.20
CA GLN A 85 8.47 0.05 3.02
C GLN A 85 8.19 -0.56 1.65
N LEU A 86 6.93 -0.50 1.19
CA LEU A 86 6.57 -0.98 -0.13
C LEU A 86 7.33 -0.23 -1.22
N TYR A 87 7.37 1.10 -1.14
CA TYR A 87 8.12 1.94 -2.07
C TYR A 87 9.60 1.58 -2.11
N GLU A 88 10.24 1.47 -0.94
CA GLU A 88 11.66 1.11 -0.82
C GLU A 88 11.94 -0.28 -1.42
N LYS A 89 11.07 -1.27 -1.13
CA LYS A 89 11.17 -2.62 -1.69
C LYS A 89 11.04 -2.59 -3.21
N MET A 90 10.08 -1.86 -3.74
CA MET A 90 9.87 -1.73 -5.18
C MET A 90 11.07 -1.06 -5.86
N LYS A 91 11.60 0.02 -5.28
CA LYS A 91 12.79 0.71 -5.79
C LYS A 91 14.01 -0.20 -5.79
N ALA A 92 14.25 -0.94 -4.71
CA ALA A 92 15.36 -1.90 -4.61
C ALA A 92 15.26 -3.02 -5.66
N CYS A 93 14.05 -3.38 -6.07
CA CYS A 93 13.80 -4.37 -7.13
C CYS A 93 13.69 -3.75 -8.54
N GLY A 94 14.05 -2.47 -8.71
CA GLY A 94 14.06 -1.79 -10.02
C GLY A 94 12.67 -1.53 -10.61
N LYS A 95 11.61 -1.49 -9.78
CA LYS A 95 10.25 -1.24 -10.24
C LYS A 95 9.99 0.23 -10.46
N ASP A 96 9.07 0.52 -11.38
CA ASP A 96 8.57 1.88 -11.66
C ASP A 96 7.53 2.25 -10.59
N VAL A 97 7.95 3.04 -9.61
CA VAL A 97 7.12 3.41 -8.46
C VAL A 97 7.31 4.87 -8.08
N ARG A 98 6.20 5.53 -7.73
CA ARG A 98 6.13 6.89 -7.20
C ARG A 98 5.45 6.86 -5.84
N LEU A 99 5.93 7.68 -4.90
CA LEU A 99 5.34 7.83 -3.57
C LEU A 99 5.05 9.30 -3.30
N TYR A 100 3.83 9.61 -2.92
CA TYR A 100 3.40 10.92 -2.45
C TYR A 100 2.89 10.81 -1.01
N LEU A 101 3.56 11.51 -0.09
CA LEU A 101 3.15 11.60 1.30
C LEU A 101 2.40 12.91 1.51
N LEU A 102 1.15 12.82 1.96
CA LEU A 102 0.30 13.97 2.25
C LEU A 102 0.47 14.37 3.71
N GLU A 103 1.15 15.49 3.93
CA GLU A 103 1.47 15.97 5.27
C GLU A 103 0.18 16.27 6.08
N GLY A 104 0.08 15.60 7.23
CA GLY A 104 -1.04 15.77 8.17
C GLY A 104 -2.32 15.05 7.79
N ALA A 105 -2.43 14.44 6.62
CA ALA A 105 -3.61 13.68 6.22
C ALA A 105 -3.74 12.36 6.98
N ASP A 106 -4.99 11.97 7.27
CA ASP A 106 -5.36 10.70 7.89
C ASP A 106 -5.68 9.63 6.83
N HIS A 107 -6.39 8.57 7.20
CA HIS A 107 -6.84 7.50 6.31
C HIS A 107 -8.02 7.97 5.44
N GLY A 108 -7.70 8.53 4.28
CA GLY A 108 -8.67 9.20 3.42
C GLY A 108 -8.90 10.67 3.79
N GLY A 109 -9.87 11.30 3.14
CA GLY A 109 -10.22 12.69 3.34
C GLY A 109 -10.04 13.55 2.10
N ALA A 110 -10.37 14.85 2.21
CA ALA A 110 -10.34 15.80 1.09
C ALA A 110 -8.93 16.01 0.53
N GLU A 111 -7.91 15.84 1.36
CA GLU A 111 -6.49 16.03 1.00
C GLU A 111 -6.05 15.15 -0.17
N TYR A 112 -6.68 13.99 -0.33
CA TYR A 112 -6.39 13.05 -1.42
C TYR A 112 -7.02 13.44 -2.76
N TRP A 113 -7.98 14.39 -2.73
CA TRP A 113 -8.79 14.76 -3.89
C TRP A 113 -8.67 16.22 -4.26
N THR A 114 -7.57 16.87 -3.86
CA THR A 114 -7.25 18.22 -4.31
C THR A 114 -7.00 18.25 -5.82
N GLU A 115 -7.13 19.42 -6.42
CA GLU A 115 -6.84 19.60 -7.86
C GLU A 115 -5.42 19.14 -8.21
N GLU A 116 -4.44 19.42 -7.35
CA GLU A 116 -3.06 18.97 -7.50
C GLU A 116 -2.95 17.45 -7.50
N MET A 117 -3.55 16.76 -6.51
CA MET A 117 -3.50 15.30 -6.44
C MET A 117 -4.24 14.64 -7.61
N CYS A 118 -5.37 15.20 -8.03
CA CYS A 118 -6.09 14.70 -9.20
C CYS A 118 -5.26 14.88 -10.48
N SER A 119 -4.53 16.00 -10.61
CA SER A 119 -3.63 16.23 -11.75
C SER A 119 -2.48 15.24 -11.78
N LEU A 120 -1.83 14.98 -10.64
CA LEU A 120 -0.77 13.97 -10.53
C LEU A 120 -1.26 12.57 -10.88
N ALA A 121 -2.45 12.19 -10.41
CA ALA A 121 -3.06 10.90 -10.75
C ALA A 121 -3.39 10.81 -12.25
N HIS A 122 -3.93 11.88 -12.84
CA HIS A 122 -4.21 11.94 -14.27
C HIS A 122 -2.93 11.79 -15.09
N GLU A 123 -1.88 12.54 -14.77
CA GLU A 123 -0.58 12.44 -15.46
C GLU A 123 0.00 11.02 -15.35
N PHE A 124 -0.11 10.40 -14.18
CA PHE A 124 0.33 9.02 -14.00
C PHE A 124 -0.48 8.04 -14.84
N ILE A 125 -1.80 8.18 -14.91
CA ILE A 125 -2.65 7.35 -15.76
C ILE A 125 -2.26 7.50 -17.25
N GLN A 126 -2.08 8.74 -17.73
CA GLN A 126 -1.64 8.99 -19.11
C GLN A 126 -0.26 8.37 -19.39
N TYR A 127 0.67 8.48 -18.43
CA TYR A 127 1.96 7.82 -18.53
C TYR A 127 1.82 6.30 -18.70
N CYS A 128 0.99 5.65 -17.88
CA CYS A 128 0.76 4.20 -17.93
C CYS A 128 0.12 3.76 -19.25
N LEU A 129 -0.84 4.54 -19.76
CA LEU A 129 -1.56 4.21 -21.01
C LEU A 129 -0.69 4.39 -22.25
N ASN A 130 0.27 5.31 -22.22
CA ASN A 130 1.16 5.62 -23.34
C ASN A 130 2.44 4.77 -23.35
N ARG A 131 2.64 3.88 -22.40
CA ARG A 131 3.73 2.89 -22.44
C ARG A 131 3.40 1.80 -23.43
N CYS A 132 4.25 1.65 -24.41
CA CYS A 132 4.24 0.55 -25.37
C CYS A 132 5.07 -0.62 -24.86
#